data_a0536ff643de4c095d2f089cd6f53128
#
_entry.id   a0536ff643de4c095d2f089cd6f53128
#
_cell.length_a   1.000
_cell.length_b   1.000
_cell.length_c   1.000
_cell.angle_alpha   90.00
_cell.angle_beta   90.00
_cell.angle_gamma   90.00
#
_symmetry.space_group_name_H-M   'P 1'
#
loop_
_entity.id
_entity.type
_entity.pdbx_description
1 polymer ?
#
loop_
_entity_poly.entity_id
_entity_poly.type
_entity_poly.pdbx_seq_one_letter_code
_entity_poly.pdbx_strand_id
1 'polypeptide(L)'
;MKVKHIITLTFLLLWKVSFSQQITNGFSMPESIISNGKRFFVSNQGQDFIKKDADGFISEISAEGTILTKKFLPLKGVLNAPKGMTIVNNVLFVADLERIVGFNINNRKTVFELTIPEAKLLNDICQLENGFIAVTETLSGNIYKIDITKKTYAIIGNIPTVNGITYNQKTKELLVCSNGKNYGDGNVYLKSENSEFKKLPNISNGFFDGIEWIDNDHLLISDWITFPTNGSGKLWIYDLKNQQAEFKFTGESIADIYYDQKSSSIYMPQMFHNRVLISDWKQLNKKQQGVNNLYNYGIIDGFVGGLYRGTLPIKNLKLKGDFGIGAPDMLNGEMTLINGKAYQTKSTGETTELDNSHLTSFASVTFFKSDTSFIQTSLTDKNNLLSTIKNVLPSSNKMYAIKISGTFDYMKTRAFSPVEKEPFPKLTNMLNQQHFFEYKNTEGTLVGFLLPNYLDGINVSGFHFHFLSKNTKQGGHTLDFKGNNLKIEIAVLKTFEMDTPNNSDFQNFEFQKSEKAELKIVEHGK
;
A
#
# COMPACT_ATOMS: atom_id res chain seq x y z
N MET A 1 -67.55 -2.88 17.58
CA MET A 1 -66.32 -3.67 17.34
C MET A 1 -65.47 -2.95 16.30
N LYS A 2 -64.38 -2.30 16.74
CA LYS A 2 -63.42 -1.64 15.83
C LYS A 2 -62.21 -2.54 15.70
N VAL A 3 -62.00 -3.07 14.50
CA VAL A 3 -60.82 -3.88 14.14
C VAL A 3 -59.63 -2.91 13.91
N LYS A 4 -58.60 -2.99 14.74
CA LYS A 4 -57.33 -2.28 14.53
C LYS A 4 -56.45 -3.12 13.60
N HIS A 5 -56.14 -2.60 12.42
CA HIS A 5 -55.13 -3.17 11.54
C HIS A 5 -53.74 -2.74 12.07
N ILE A 6 -52.96 -3.72 12.50
CA ILE A 6 -51.55 -3.55 12.82
C ILE A 6 -50.78 -3.76 11.51
N ILE A 7 -50.20 -2.67 10.99
CA ILE A 7 -49.25 -2.74 9.87
C ILE A 7 -47.86 -3.02 10.48
N THR A 8 -47.41 -4.27 10.29
CA THR A 8 -46.06 -4.66 10.65
C THR A 8 -45.10 -4.18 9.56
N LEU A 9 -44.37 -3.12 9.84
CA LEU A 9 -43.32 -2.60 8.96
C LEU A 9 -42.07 -3.47 9.14
N THR A 10 -41.81 -4.38 8.21
CA THR A 10 -40.61 -5.19 8.17
C THR A 10 -39.46 -4.32 7.64
N PHE A 11 -38.59 -3.84 8.52
CA PHE A 11 -37.35 -3.20 8.14
C PHE A 11 -36.41 -4.27 7.57
N LEU A 12 -36.25 -4.32 6.26
CA LEU A 12 -35.14 -5.01 5.61
C LEU A 12 -33.85 -4.21 5.91
N LEU A 13 -33.11 -4.64 6.93
CA LEU A 13 -31.73 -4.23 7.14
C LEU A 13 -30.88 -4.79 5.98
N LEU A 14 -30.68 -3.98 4.95
CA LEU A 14 -29.61 -4.19 3.98
C LEU A 14 -28.28 -4.05 4.73
N TRP A 15 -27.71 -5.16 5.14
CA TRP A 15 -26.32 -5.23 5.58
C TRP A 15 -25.47 -4.83 4.38
N LYS A 16 -24.95 -3.60 4.39
CA LYS A 16 -23.79 -3.24 3.56
C LYS A 16 -22.61 -4.05 4.07
N VAL A 17 -22.37 -5.20 3.46
CA VAL A 17 -21.11 -5.93 3.63
C VAL A 17 -20.02 -4.98 3.13
N SER A 18 -19.24 -4.47 4.06
CA SER A 18 -17.99 -3.74 3.75
C SER A 18 -17.03 -4.78 3.20
N PHE A 19 -16.88 -4.88 1.88
CA PHE A 19 -15.90 -5.77 1.26
C PHE A 19 -14.50 -5.28 1.61
N SER A 20 -13.93 -5.84 2.68
CA SER A 20 -12.49 -5.93 2.85
C SER A 20 -11.91 -6.79 1.71
N GLN A 21 -10.63 -6.66 1.40
CA GLN A 21 -9.93 -7.50 0.42
C GLN A 21 -10.33 -8.97 0.58
N GLN A 22 -10.84 -9.58 -0.48
CA GLN A 22 -11.20 -10.99 -0.49
C GLN A 22 -10.08 -11.81 -1.14
N ILE A 23 -9.69 -12.90 -0.50
CA ILE A 23 -8.65 -13.81 -0.97
C ILE A 23 -9.28 -15.16 -1.28
N THR A 24 -9.10 -15.64 -2.51
CA THR A 24 -9.51 -16.99 -2.93
C THR A 24 -8.28 -17.84 -3.19
N ASN A 25 -8.17 -18.95 -2.48
CA ASN A 25 -7.09 -19.93 -2.60
C ASN A 25 -7.54 -21.15 -3.43
N GLY A 26 -6.59 -21.99 -3.83
CA GLY A 26 -6.86 -23.28 -4.47
C GLY A 26 -6.58 -23.34 -5.96
N PHE A 27 -5.91 -22.32 -6.51
CA PHE A 27 -5.37 -22.29 -7.87
C PHE A 27 -4.03 -23.00 -7.98
N SER A 28 -3.45 -23.03 -9.17
CA SER A 28 -2.14 -23.58 -9.47
C SER A 28 -1.35 -22.59 -10.33
N MET A 29 -0.56 -21.73 -9.69
CA MET A 29 0.13 -20.60 -10.31
C MET A 29 -0.81 -19.76 -11.19
N PRO A 30 -1.87 -19.14 -10.61
CA PRO A 30 -2.82 -18.32 -11.38
C PRO A 30 -2.10 -17.11 -11.98
N GLU A 31 -2.34 -16.86 -13.28
CA GLU A 31 -1.63 -15.81 -13.99
C GLU A 31 -2.57 -14.70 -14.48
N SER A 32 -3.64 -15.04 -15.18
CA SER A 32 -4.58 -14.07 -15.72
C SER A 32 -6.02 -14.38 -15.32
N ILE A 33 -6.87 -13.37 -15.38
CA ILE A 33 -8.29 -13.49 -15.12
C ILE A 33 -9.08 -12.63 -16.11
N ILE A 34 -10.24 -13.11 -16.57
CA ILE A 34 -11.12 -12.38 -17.47
C ILE A 34 -12.59 -12.75 -17.23
N SER A 35 -13.50 -11.86 -17.61
CA SER A 35 -14.94 -12.11 -17.52
C SER A 35 -15.66 -11.79 -18.84
N ASN A 36 -16.73 -12.51 -19.12
CA ASN A 36 -17.72 -12.15 -20.14
C ASN A 36 -18.89 -11.34 -19.58
N GLY A 37 -18.76 -10.78 -18.38
CA GLY A 37 -19.79 -10.04 -17.65
C GLY A 37 -20.76 -10.91 -16.84
N LYS A 38 -20.65 -12.25 -16.94
CA LYS A 38 -21.47 -13.23 -16.18
C LYS A 38 -20.60 -14.29 -15.50
N ARG A 39 -19.54 -14.73 -16.13
CA ARG A 39 -18.66 -15.81 -15.71
C ARG A 39 -17.23 -15.30 -15.71
N PHE A 40 -16.45 -15.69 -14.73
CA PHE A 40 -15.06 -15.31 -14.59
C PHE A 40 -14.17 -16.54 -14.79
N PHE A 41 -13.06 -16.36 -15.51
CA PHE A 41 -12.13 -17.42 -15.85
C PHE A 41 -10.74 -17.05 -15.37
N VAL A 42 -10.03 -18.01 -14.76
CA VAL A 42 -8.67 -17.86 -14.24
C VAL A 42 -7.78 -18.85 -14.93
N SER A 43 -6.71 -18.40 -15.58
CA SER A 43 -5.67 -19.27 -16.13
C SER A 43 -4.79 -19.78 -14.99
N ASN A 44 -4.46 -21.08 -15.03
CA ASN A 44 -3.58 -21.75 -14.09
C ASN A 44 -2.45 -22.41 -14.86
N GLN A 45 -1.22 -21.98 -14.62
CA GLN A 45 -0.04 -22.42 -15.38
C GLN A 45 0.42 -23.85 -14.98
N GLY A 46 -0.13 -24.42 -13.91
CA GLY A 46 0.29 -25.72 -13.41
C GLY A 46 1.42 -25.61 -12.39
N GLN A 47 2.43 -26.47 -12.50
CA GLN A 47 3.57 -26.51 -11.60
C GLN A 47 4.75 -25.69 -12.11
N ASP A 48 4.82 -25.42 -13.42
CA ASP A 48 5.92 -24.71 -14.03
C ASP A 48 5.41 -23.80 -15.16
N PHE A 49 5.75 -22.51 -15.08
CA PHE A 49 5.22 -21.49 -15.98
C PHE A 49 5.87 -21.44 -17.39
N ILE A 50 6.86 -22.32 -17.66
CA ILE A 50 7.55 -22.39 -18.97
C ILE A 50 7.60 -23.79 -19.56
N LYS A 51 7.13 -24.81 -18.85
CA LYS A 51 7.19 -26.20 -19.33
C LYS A 51 5.98 -26.62 -20.13
N LYS A 52 6.22 -27.54 -21.07
CA LYS A 52 5.18 -28.26 -21.82
C LYS A 52 4.88 -29.58 -21.11
N ASP A 53 4.26 -29.51 -19.95
CA ASP A 53 3.99 -30.67 -19.09
C ASP A 53 2.51 -31.05 -19.02
N ALA A 54 1.66 -30.35 -19.77
CA ALA A 54 0.25 -30.66 -19.96
C ALA A 54 -0.60 -30.58 -18.66
N ASP A 55 -0.16 -29.82 -17.65
CA ASP A 55 -0.85 -29.70 -16.39
C ASP A 55 -1.61 -28.38 -16.19
N GLY A 56 -1.50 -27.44 -17.15
CA GLY A 56 -2.21 -26.19 -17.17
C GLY A 56 -3.73 -26.34 -17.39
N PHE A 57 -4.50 -25.43 -16.86
CA PHE A 57 -5.97 -25.42 -16.98
C PHE A 57 -6.57 -24.04 -16.74
N ILE A 58 -7.85 -23.88 -17.13
CA ILE A 58 -8.65 -22.69 -16.80
C ILE A 58 -9.66 -23.08 -15.72
N SER A 59 -9.75 -22.29 -14.67
CA SER A 59 -10.80 -22.39 -13.66
C SER A 59 -11.94 -21.44 -13.96
N GLU A 60 -13.15 -21.81 -13.54
CA GLU A 60 -14.32 -20.93 -13.51
C GLU A 60 -14.60 -20.52 -12.08
N ILE A 61 -14.80 -19.20 -11.85
CA ILE A 61 -15.14 -18.65 -10.54
C ILE A 61 -16.38 -17.76 -10.61
N SER A 62 -17.00 -17.50 -9.45
CA SER A 62 -18.03 -16.46 -9.32
C SER A 62 -17.42 -15.07 -9.26
N ALA A 63 -18.25 -14.02 -9.35
CA ALA A 63 -17.81 -12.63 -9.16
C ALA A 63 -17.20 -12.37 -7.77
N GLU A 64 -17.66 -13.12 -6.77
CA GLU A 64 -17.14 -13.06 -5.41
C GLU A 64 -15.89 -13.94 -5.23
N GLY A 65 -15.36 -14.53 -6.30
CA GLY A 65 -14.13 -15.32 -6.29
C GLY A 65 -14.31 -16.79 -5.92
N THR A 66 -15.50 -17.29 -5.61
CA THR A 66 -15.69 -18.70 -5.29
C THR A 66 -15.41 -19.58 -6.51
N ILE A 67 -14.55 -20.62 -6.34
CA ILE A 67 -14.25 -21.57 -7.41
C ILE A 67 -15.49 -22.43 -7.67
N LEU A 68 -16.10 -22.26 -8.86
CA LEU A 68 -17.26 -23.01 -9.31
C LEU A 68 -16.83 -24.33 -9.97
N THR A 69 -15.81 -24.26 -10.83
CA THR A 69 -15.21 -25.44 -11.48
C THR A 69 -13.70 -25.26 -11.56
N LYS A 70 -12.94 -26.06 -10.83
CA LYS A 70 -11.49 -25.92 -10.76
C LYS A 70 -10.80 -26.14 -12.10
N LYS A 71 -11.11 -27.21 -12.83
CA LYS A 71 -10.60 -27.51 -14.18
C LYS A 71 -11.77 -27.37 -15.17
N PHE A 72 -12.15 -26.13 -15.47
CA PHE A 72 -13.22 -25.85 -16.41
C PHE A 72 -12.82 -26.15 -17.87
N LEU A 73 -11.59 -25.77 -18.26
CA LEU A 73 -11.00 -26.04 -19.57
C LEU A 73 -9.55 -26.54 -19.39
N PRO A 74 -9.05 -27.36 -20.35
CA PRO A 74 -9.76 -27.93 -21.49
C PRO A 74 -10.67 -29.09 -21.10
N LEU A 75 -11.77 -29.31 -21.83
CA LEU A 75 -12.61 -30.51 -21.66
C LEU A 75 -11.97 -31.74 -22.30
N LYS A 76 -11.26 -31.52 -23.42
CA LYS A 76 -10.44 -32.49 -24.15
C LYS A 76 -9.17 -31.81 -24.61
N GLY A 77 -8.08 -32.54 -24.72
CA GLY A 77 -6.76 -32.02 -25.02
C GLY A 77 -6.05 -31.53 -23.77
N VAL A 78 -5.00 -30.74 -23.96
CA VAL A 78 -4.14 -30.23 -22.90
C VAL A 78 -3.86 -28.74 -23.07
N LEU A 79 -3.60 -28.07 -21.98
CA LEU A 79 -2.88 -26.78 -21.92
C LEU A 79 -1.58 -27.02 -21.15
N ASN A 80 -0.52 -26.32 -21.52
CA ASN A 80 0.78 -26.43 -20.86
C ASN A 80 0.88 -25.43 -19.70
N ALA A 81 1.12 -24.17 -20.05
CA ALA A 81 1.20 -23.07 -19.08
C ALA A 81 0.37 -21.88 -19.60
N PRO A 82 -0.99 -21.99 -19.55
CA PRO A 82 -1.87 -20.94 -20.04
C PRO A 82 -1.68 -19.65 -19.26
N LYS A 83 -1.54 -18.54 -20.00
CA LYS A 83 -1.26 -17.21 -19.47
C LYS A 83 -2.42 -16.27 -19.74
N GLY A 84 -2.19 -15.17 -20.42
CA GLY A 84 -3.20 -14.19 -20.76
C GLY A 84 -4.39 -14.73 -21.54
N MET A 85 -5.54 -14.11 -21.40
CA MET A 85 -6.80 -14.53 -21.98
C MET A 85 -7.60 -13.36 -22.54
N THR A 86 -8.32 -13.59 -23.65
CA THR A 86 -9.32 -12.64 -24.15
C THR A 86 -10.58 -13.36 -24.64
N ILE A 87 -11.72 -12.67 -24.65
CA ILE A 87 -13.00 -13.24 -25.08
C ILE A 87 -13.51 -12.49 -26.30
N VAL A 88 -13.69 -13.21 -27.41
CA VAL A 88 -14.26 -12.69 -28.66
C VAL A 88 -15.43 -13.57 -29.08
N ASN A 89 -16.62 -13.02 -29.27
CA ASN A 89 -17.80 -13.75 -29.75
C ASN A 89 -18.06 -15.08 -29.02
N ASN A 90 -18.01 -15.08 -27.69
CA ASN A 90 -18.20 -16.26 -26.84
C ASN A 90 -17.12 -17.36 -26.98
N VAL A 91 -15.97 -17.03 -27.55
CA VAL A 91 -14.78 -17.88 -27.58
C VAL A 91 -13.74 -17.28 -26.62
N LEU A 92 -13.27 -18.08 -25.68
CA LEU A 92 -12.15 -17.75 -24.80
C LEU A 92 -10.86 -18.14 -25.52
N PHE A 93 -10.06 -17.15 -25.91
CA PHE A 93 -8.73 -17.33 -26.47
C PHE A 93 -7.70 -17.29 -25.35
N VAL A 94 -6.77 -18.21 -25.35
CA VAL A 94 -5.77 -18.42 -24.31
C VAL A 94 -4.38 -18.49 -24.97
N ALA A 95 -3.44 -17.70 -24.49
CA ALA A 95 -2.03 -17.83 -24.83
C ALA A 95 -1.42 -19.01 -24.06
N ASP A 96 -0.83 -20.00 -24.78
CA ASP A 96 -0.27 -21.23 -24.20
C ASP A 96 1.11 -21.51 -24.83
N LEU A 97 2.13 -20.86 -24.26
CA LEU A 97 3.55 -20.90 -24.66
C LEU A 97 3.80 -20.51 -26.13
N GLU A 98 3.62 -21.40 -27.08
CA GLU A 98 3.88 -21.20 -28.52
C GLU A 98 2.61 -21.15 -29.35
N ARG A 99 1.44 -21.30 -28.73
CA ARG A 99 0.16 -21.38 -29.46
C ARG A 99 -0.93 -20.56 -28.76
N ILE A 100 -1.93 -20.22 -29.55
CA ILE A 100 -3.18 -19.67 -29.06
C ILE A 100 -4.25 -20.74 -29.24
N VAL A 101 -5.00 -21.03 -28.16
CA VAL A 101 -6.11 -21.99 -28.17
C VAL A 101 -7.40 -21.26 -27.86
N GLY A 102 -8.44 -21.45 -28.69
CA GLY A 102 -9.75 -20.86 -28.49
C GLY A 102 -10.81 -21.91 -28.12
N PHE A 103 -11.52 -21.67 -27.05
CA PHE A 103 -12.57 -22.54 -26.53
C PHE A 103 -13.93 -21.84 -26.59
N ASN A 104 -14.94 -22.51 -27.15
CA ASN A 104 -16.32 -22.04 -27.02
C ASN A 104 -16.76 -22.17 -25.54
N ILE A 105 -17.10 -21.05 -24.92
CA ILE A 105 -17.40 -20.99 -23.48
C ILE A 105 -18.60 -21.86 -23.08
N ASN A 106 -19.63 -21.98 -23.95
CA ASN A 106 -20.84 -22.69 -23.62
C ASN A 106 -20.70 -24.21 -23.67
N ASN A 107 -20.08 -24.74 -24.72
CA ASN A 107 -19.93 -26.19 -24.91
C ASN A 107 -18.53 -26.70 -24.58
N ARG A 108 -17.60 -25.82 -24.24
CA ARG A 108 -16.20 -26.09 -23.85
C ARG A 108 -15.37 -26.83 -24.91
N LYS A 109 -15.79 -26.83 -26.17
CA LYS A 109 -15.03 -27.42 -27.27
C LYS A 109 -13.94 -26.45 -27.75
N THR A 110 -12.80 -26.99 -28.10
CA THR A 110 -11.77 -26.27 -28.86
C THR A 110 -12.29 -25.93 -30.25
N VAL A 111 -12.29 -24.66 -30.61
CA VAL A 111 -12.78 -24.15 -31.92
C VAL A 111 -11.71 -23.39 -32.69
N PHE A 112 -10.63 -23.06 -32.04
CA PHE A 112 -9.47 -22.37 -32.65
C PHE A 112 -8.18 -22.93 -32.07
N GLU A 113 -7.18 -23.08 -32.95
CA GLU A 113 -5.79 -23.32 -32.56
C GLU A 113 -4.89 -22.72 -33.64
N LEU A 114 -3.87 -22.00 -33.21
CA LEU A 114 -2.84 -21.42 -34.06
C LEU A 114 -1.50 -21.49 -33.34
N THR A 115 -0.54 -22.22 -33.92
CA THR A 115 0.84 -22.27 -33.43
C THR A 115 1.66 -21.19 -34.13
N ILE A 116 2.51 -20.50 -33.39
CA ILE A 116 3.52 -19.56 -33.88
C ILE A 116 4.88 -20.21 -33.65
N PRO A 117 5.49 -20.84 -34.69
CA PRO A 117 6.66 -21.71 -34.53
C PRO A 117 7.88 -21.03 -33.90
N GLU A 118 8.04 -19.72 -34.11
CA GLU A 118 9.13 -18.92 -33.55
C GLU A 118 8.89 -18.46 -32.11
N ALA A 119 7.64 -18.51 -31.62
CA ALA A 119 7.30 -18.15 -30.26
C ALA A 119 7.69 -19.25 -29.26
N LYS A 120 8.08 -18.86 -28.06
CA LYS A 120 8.42 -19.79 -26.97
C LYS A 120 7.69 -19.43 -25.69
N LEU A 121 7.30 -18.15 -25.51
CA LEU A 121 6.65 -17.65 -24.32
C LEU A 121 5.64 -16.56 -24.68
N LEU A 122 4.57 -16.97 -25.40
CA LEU A 122 3.40 -16.12 -25.57
C LEU A 122 2.85 -15.82 -24.17
N ASN A 123 2.62 -14.54 -23.91
CA ASN A 123 2.28 -14.11 -22.57
C ASN A 123 0.85 -13.58 -22.49
N ASP A 124 0.60 -12.36 -22.87
CA ASP A 124 -0.70 -11.76 -22.71
C ASP A 124 -1.39 -11.51 -24.06
N ILE A 125 -2.73 -11.39 -24.04
CA ILE A 125 -3.57 -11.35 -25.23
C ILE A 125 -4.76 -10.41 -25.04
N CYS A 126 -5.00 -9.50 -26.00
CA CYS A 126 -6.16 -8.63 -26.00
C CYS A 126 -6.93 -8.69 -27.32
N GLN A 127 -8.24 -8.37 -27.26
CA GLN A 127 -9.07 -8.20 -28.44
C GLN A 127 -8.78 -6.87 -29.11
N LEU A 128 -8.47 -6.90 -30.39
CA LEU A 128 -8.47 -5.74 -31.28
C LEU A 128 -9.83 -5.59 -31.98
N GLU A 129 -9.89 -4.72 -32.98
CA GLU A 129 -11.08 -4.55 -33.81
C GLU A 129 -11.23 -5.65 -34.88
N ASN A 130 -12.47 -5.80 -35.40
CA ASN A 130 -12.74 -6.50 -36.68
C ASN A 130 -12.21 -7.94 -36.79
N GLY A 131 -12.30 -8.72 -35.70
CA GLY A 131 -11.89 -10.13 -35.74
C GLY A 131 -10.39 -10.34 -35.57
N PHE A 132 -9.68 -9.36 -35.07
CA PHE A 132 -8.26 -9.46 -34.72
C PHE A 132 -8.05 -9.54 -33.20
N ILE A 133 -6.98 -10.23 -32.83
CA ILE A 133 -6.41 -10.22 -31.47
C ILE A 133 -4.94 -9.83 -31.55
N ALA A 134 -4.40 -9.26 -30.47
CA ALA A 134 -2.96 -9.03 -30.33
C ALA A 134 -2.41 -9.89 -29.19
N VAL A 135 -1.18 -10.39 -29.35
CA VAL A 135 -0.51 -11.28 -28.40
C VAL A 135 0.94 -10.84 -28.24
N THR A 136 1.40 -10.78 -26.99
CA THR A 136 2.81 -10.52 -26.66
C THR A 136 3.61 -11.81 -26.56
N GLU A 137 4.90 -11.74 -26.89
CA GLU A 137 5.87 -12.82 -26.71
C GLU A 137 7.08 -12.28 -25.95
N THR A 138 7.29 -12.77 -24.72
CA THR A 138 8.21 -12.15 -23.79
C THR A 138 9.67 -12.36 -24.14
N LEU A 139 10.06 -13.52 -24.70
CA LEU A 139 11.48 -13.82 -24.95
C LEU A 139 12.04 -13.13 -26.18
N SER A 140 11.27 -13.04 -27.28
CA SER A 140 11.69 -12.32 -28.49
C SER A 140 11.37 -10.83 -28.44
N GLY A 141 10.42 -10.44 -27.59
CA GLY A 141 9.88 -9.08 -27.55
C GLY A 141 8.83 -8.79 -28.62
N ASN A 142 8.43 -9.77 -29.42
CA ASN A 142 7.49 -9.58 -30.51
C ASN A 142 6.05 -9.37 -30.01
N ILE A 143 5.32 -8.52 -30.73
CA ILE A 143 3.89 -8.31 -30.55
C ILE A 143 3.24 -8.73 -31.86
N TYR A 144 2.39 -9.76 -31.78
CA TYR A 144 1.71 -10.32 -32.95
C TYR A 144 0.28 -9.80 -33.04
N LYS A 145 -0.14 -9.43 -34.29
CA LYS A 145 -1.55 -9.25 -34.66
C LYS A 145 -2.03 -10.49 -35.39
N ILE A 146 -3.12 -11.08 -34.93
CA ILE A 146 -3.65 -12.36 -35.45
C ILE A 146 -5.03 -12.12 -36.04
N ASP A 147 -5.24 -12.56 -37.28
CA ASP A 147 -6.54 -12.68 -37.93
C ASP A 147 -7.18 -14.00 -37.47
N ILE A 148 -8.23 -13.93 -36.68
CA ILE A 148 -8.91 -15.10 -36.12
C ILE A 148 -9.54 -15.95 -37.23
N THR A 149 -10.07 -15.30 -38.27
CA THR A 149 -10.78 -15.97 -39.36
C THR A 149 -9.82 -16.69 -40.31
N LYS A 150 -8.73 -16.01 -40.71
CA LYS A 150 -7.75 -16.55 -41.63
C LYS A 150 -6.71 -17.44 -40.97
N LYS A 151 -6.60 -17.38 -39.64
CA LYS A 151 -5.54 -18.03 -38.84
C LYS A 151 -4.14 -17.65 -39.33
N THR A 152 -3.93 -16.36 -39.58
CA THR A 152 -2.65 -15.77 -39.96
C THR A 152 -2.19 -14.75 -38.95
N TYR A 153 -0.90 -14.49 -38.87
CA TYR A 153 -0.35 -13.49 -37.97
C TYR A 153 0.70 -12.61 -38.64
N ALA A 154 0.92 -11.44 -38.07
CA ALA A 154 1.98 -10.52 -38.46
C ALA A 154 2.55 -9.83 -37.19
N ILE A 155 3.85 -9.52 -37.23
CA ILE A 155 4.49 -8.73 -36.17
C ILE A 155 4.11 -7.26 -36.38
N ILE A 156 3.60 -6.61 -35.30
CA ILE A 156 3.19 -5.21 -35.30
C ILE A 156 4.04 -4.33 -34.38
N GLY A 157 5.02 -4.91 -33.72
CA GLY A 157 6.00 -4.25 -32.88
C GLY A 157 6.97 -5.21 -32.23
N ASN A 158 8.08 -4.65 -31.71
CA ASN A 158 9.04 -5.39 -30.91
C ASN A 158 9.49 -4.52 -29.74
N ILE A 159 9.25 -5.01 -28.53
CA ILE A 159 9.66 -4.37 -27.27
C ILE A 159 10.31 -5.44 -26.41
N PRO A 160 11.58 -5.30 -26.05
CA PRO A 160 12.27 -6.31 -25.26
C PRO A 160 11.53 -6.65 -23.96
N THR A 161 11.34 -7.95 -23.73
CA THR A 161 10.64 -8.49 -22.56
C THR A 161 9.22 -7.96 -22.37
N VAL A 162 8.52 -7.69 -23.49
CA VAL A 162 7.11 -7.30 -23.48
C VAL A 162 6.28 -8.36 -22.76
N ASN A 163 5.32 -7.92 -21.93
CA ASN A 163 4.48 -8.79 -21.12
C ASN A 163 2.99 -8.42 -21.31
N GLY A 164 2.39 -7.66 -20.42
CA GLY A 164 0.97 -7.30 -20.49
C GLY A 164 0.59 -6.46 -21.72
N ILE A 165 -0.63 -6.64 -22.22
CA ILE A 165 -1.17 -5.94 -23.39
C ILE A 165 -2.66 -5.65 -23.21
N THR A 166 -3.09 -4.42 -23.51
CA THR A 166 -4.50 -4.05 -23.50
C THR A 166 -4.84 -3.07 -24.62
N TYR A 167 -6.10 -3.07 -25.08
CA TYR A 167 -6.56 -2.25 -26.20
C TYR A 167 -7.83 -1.48 -25.85
N ASN A 168 -7.82 -0.19 -26.08
CA ASN A 168 -9.00 0.65 -25.92
C ASN A 168 -9.81 0.72 -27.21
N GLN A 169 -10.98 0.11 -27.22
CA GLN A 169 -11.88 0.08 -28.38
C GLN A 169 -12.38 1.47 -28.82
N LYS A 170 -12.39 2.46 -27.92
CA LYS A 170 -12.88 3.82 -28.22
C LYS A 170 -11.78 4.73 -28.78
N THR A 171 -10.62 4.74 -28.13
CA THR A 171 -9.49 5.60 -28.54
C THR A 171 -8.61 4.95 -29.61
N LYS A 172 -8.78 3.65 -29.87
CA LYS A 172 -7.97 2.84 -30.79
C LYS A 172 -6.50 2.76 -30.39
N GLU A 173 -6.25 2.80 -29.11
CA GLU A 173 -4.91 2.77 -28.54
C GLU A 173 -4.57 1.40 -27.98
N LEU A 174 -3.39 0.92 -28.37
CA LEU A 174 -2.79 -0.31 -27.86
C LEU A 174 -1.72 0.05 -26.85
N LEU A 175 -1.80 -0.52 -25.66
CA LEU A 175 -0.79 -0.38 -24.62
C LEU A 175 -0.13 -1.72 -24.35
N VAL A 176 1.16 -1.65 -24.04
CA VAL A 176 1.93 -2.79 -23.54
C VAL A 176 2.84 -2.35 -22.41
N CYS A 177 3.13 -3.29 -21.53
CA CYS A 177 4.18 -3.11 -20.52
C CYS A 177 5.28 -4.17 -20.68
N SER A 178 6.43 -3.96 -20.06
CA SER A 178 7.58 -4.85 -20.15
C SER A 178 8.23 -5.08 -18.79
N ASN A 179 8.85 -6.26 -18.63
CA ASN A 179 9.60 -6.60 -17.42
C ASN A 179 10.94 -5.84 -17.32
N GLY A 180 11.49 -5.45 -18.48
CA GLY A 180 12.84 -4.89 -18.59
C GLY A 180 13.94 -5.95 -18.71
N LYS A 181 15.02 -5.61 -19.41
CA LYS A 181 16.15 -6.53 -19.66
C LYS A 181 16.85 -7.01 -18.39
N ASN A 182 16.82 -6.18 -17.34
CA ASN A 182 17.42 -6.46 -16.03
C ASN A 182 16.37 -6.75 -14.95
N TYR A 183 15.17 -7.20 -15.34
CA TYR A 183 14.08 -7.56 -14.43
C TYR A 183 13.78 -6.47 -13.39
N GLY A 184 13.27 -5.32 -13.86
CA GLY A 184 12.92 -4.18 -13.04
C GLY A 184 13.23 -2.83 -13.70
N ASP A 185 13.80 -2.83 -14.91
CA ASP A 185 14.00 -1.64 -15.74
C ASP A 185 12.97 -1.51 -16.89
N GLY A 186 11.88 -2.25 -16.78
CA GLY A 186 10.77 -2.22 -17.73
C GLY A 186 10.04 -0.90 -17.79
N ASN A 187 9.21 -0.76 -18.84
CA ASN A 187 8.48 0.46 -19.13
C ASN A 187 7.09 0.15 -19.68
N VAL A 188 6.28 1.19 -19.82
CA VAL A 188 4.95 1.15 -20.44
C VAL A 188 4.97 1.92 -21.74
N TYR A 189 4.36 1.36 -22.77
CA TYR A 189 4.37 1.92 -24.11
C TYR A 189 2.95 2.01 -24.67
N LEU A 190 2.68 3.09 -25.38
CA LEU A 190 1.41 3.35 -26.07
C LEU A 190 1.65 3.44 -27.58
N LYS A 191 0.76 2.82 -28.34
CA LYS A 191 0.69 2.89 -29.79
C LYS A 191 -0.72 3.31 -30.21
N SER A 192 -0.84 4.47 -30.83
CA SER A 192 -2.05 4.89 -31.54
C SER A 192 -2.08 4.28 -32.95
N GLU A 193 -3.23 4.31 -33.58
CA GLU A 193 -3.39 3.85 -34.96
C GLU A 193 -2.35 4.53 -35.88
N ASN A 194 -1.64 3.75 -36.68
CA ASN A 194 -0.59 4.20 -37.62
C ASN A 194 0.63 4.89 -36.97
N SER A 195 0.87 4.72 -35.68
CA SER A 195 2.07 5.21 -35.00
C SER A 195 2.98 4.08 -34.54
N GLU A 196 4.21 4.41 -34.15
CA GLU A 196 5.10 3.50 -33.43
C GLU A 196 4.79 3.52 -31.92
N PHE A 197 5.26 2.48 -31.20
CA PHE A 197 5.18 2.45 -29.76
C PHE A 197 6.01 3.56 -29.13
N LYS A 198 5.40 4.38 -28.27
CA LYS A 198 6.05 5.45 -27.53
C LYS A 198 5.99 5.16 -26.04
N LYS A 199 7.12 5.32 -25.35
CA LYS A 199 7.20 5.18 -23.89
C LYS A 199 6.32 6.24 -23.21
N LEU A 200 5.53 5.82 -22.20
CA LEU A 200 4.80 6.75 -21.34
C LEU A 200 5.75 7.50 -20.41
N PRO A 201 5.58 8.82 -20.26
CA PRO A 201 6.39 9.62 -19.34
C PRO A 201 5.94 9.44 -17.88
N ASN A 202 6.77 9.92 -16.93
CA ASN A 202 6.44 10.08 -15.52
C ASN A 202 5.95 8.82 -14.79
N ILE A 203 6.28 7.63 -15.29
CA ILE A 203 6.20 6.37 -14.58
C ILE A 203 7.61 5.84 -14.35
N SER A 204 7.91 5.42 -13.10
CA SER A 204 9.21 4.82 -12.79
C SER A 204 9.35 3.47 -13.48
N ASN A 205 10.57 3.06 -13.77
CA ASN A 205 10.85 1.71 -14.25
C ASN A 205 10.35 0.66 -13.25
N GLY A 206 9.96 -0.51 -13.75
CA GLY A 206 9.46 -1.62 -12.94
C GLY A 206 9.63 -2.97 -13.62
N PHE A 207 9.26 -4.03 -12.92
CA PHE A 207 9.02 -5.35 -13.47
C PHE A 207 7.52 -5.48 -13.75
N PHE A 208 7.05 -4.85 -14.84
CA PHE A 208 5.63 -4.74 -15.14
C PHE A 208 5.12 -6.02 -15.78
N ASP A 209 3.99 -6.53 -15.29
CA ASP A 209 3.37 -7.76 -15.73
C ASP A 209 2.03 -7.50 -16.44
N GLY A 210 0.95 -7.18 -15.72
CA GLY A 210 -0.35 -6.88 -16.30
C GLY A 210 -0.59 -5.39 -16.52
N ILE A 211 -1.43 -5.08 -17.51
CA ILE A 211 -1.89 -3.72 -17.81
C ILE A 211 -3.37 -3.74 -18.24
N GLU A 212 -4.21 -2.90 -17.61
CA GLU A 212 -5.65 -2.90 -17.85
C GLU A 212 -6.21 -1.47 -17.84
N TRP A 213 -7.22 -1.20 -18.69
CA TRP A 213 -7.97 0.05 -18.70
C TRP A 213 -9.02 0.08 -17.59
N ILE A 214 -9.04 1.14 -16.78
CA ILE A 214 -10.14 1.42 -15.87
C ILE A 214 -11.24 2.20 -16.61
N ASP A 215 -10.82 3.20 -17.32
CA ASP A 215 -11.63 4.06 -18.17
C ASP A 215 -10.77 4.62 -19.33
N ASN A 216 -11.25 5.64 -20.05
CA ASN A 216 -10.51 6.18 -21.21
C ASN A 216 -9.22 6.94 -20.83
N ASP A 217 -9.08 7.35 -19.59
CA ASP A 217 -7.98 8.21 -19.12
C ASP A 217 -7.07 7.52 -18.10
N HIS A 218 -7.50 6.37 -17.51
CA HIS A 218 -6.76 5.72 -16.42
C HIS A 218 -6.43 4.27 -16.71
N LEU A 219 -5.21 3.89 -16.34
CA LEU A 219 -4.67 2.54 -16.44
C LEU A 219 -4.34 1.97 -15.06
N LEU A 220 -4.50 0.65 -14.93
CA LEU A 220 -3.88 -0.14 -13.87
C LEU A 220 -2.69 -0.90 -14.46
N ILE A 221 -1.59 -0.98 -13.71
CA ILE A 221 -0.38 -1.70 -14.14
C ILE A 221 0.17 -2.45 -12.91
N SER A 222 0.31 -3.76 -13.01
CA SER A 222 0.96 -4.56 -11.97
C SER A 222 2.47 -4.52 -12.10
N ASP A 223 3.16 -4.56 -10.96
CA ASP A 223 4.61 -4.45 -10.88
C ASP A 223 5.14 -5.39 -9.78
N TRP A 224 5.95 -6.34 -10.15
CA TRP A 224 6.61 -7.27 -9.24
C TRP A 224 7.81 -6.67 -8.52
N ILE A 225 8.20 -5.44 -8.92
CA ILE A 225 9.37 -4.70 -8.42
C ILE A 225 10.69 -5.35 -8.85
N THR A 226 10.84 -6.65 -8.66
CA THR A 226 12.05 -7.42 -9.02
C THR A 226 11.73 -8.90 -9.22
N PHE A 227 12.64 -9.60 -9.92
CA PHE A 227 12.60 -11.05 -10.04
C PHE A 227 13.99 -11.64 -9.70
N PRO A 228 14.10 -12.74 -8.92
CA PRO A 228 12.98 -13.39 -8.24
C PRO A 228 12.29 -12.45 -7.26
N THR A 229 10.99 -12.64 -7.10
CA THR A 229 10.18 -11.78 -6.23
C THR A 229 10.60 -11.89 -4.76
N ASN A 230 10.57 -10.75 -4.07
CA ASN A 230 10.77 -10.70 -2.60
C ASN A 230 9.44 -10.72 -1.82
N GLY A 231 8.32 -11.05 -2.49
CA GLY A 231 6.98 -11.03 -1.90
C GLY A 231 6.30 -9.67 -1.90
N SER A 232 6.95 -8.63 -2.41
CA SER A 232 6.37 -7.28 -2.52
C SER A 232 5.90 -7.01 -3.94
N GLY A 233 4.78 -6.32 -4.08
CA GLY A 233 4.25 -5.88 -5.37
C GLY A 233 3.66 -4.48 -5.29
N LYS A 234 3.53 -3.83 -6.44
CA LYS A 234 2.85 -2.56 -6.61
C LYS A 234 1.74 -2.67 -7.63
N LEU A 235 0.67 -1.92 -7.41
CA LEU A 235 -0.33 -1.63 -8.41
C LEU A 235 -0.23 -0.16 -8.76
N TRP A 236 0.22 0.16 -9.96
CA TRP A 236 0.29 1.52 -10.47
C TRP A 236 -1.06 1.95 -11.02
N ILE A 237 -1.38 3.21 -10.80
CA ILE A 237 -2.49 3.93 -11.42
C ILE A 237 -1.85 5.04 -12.26
N TYR A 238 -2.07 5.00 -13.57
CA TYR A 238 -1.54 6.01 -14.47
C TYR A 238 -2.68 6.82 -15.08
N ASP A 239 -2.62 8.14 -14.88
CA ASP A 239 -3.52 9.12 -15.50
C ASP A 239 -2.89 9.59 -16.82
N LEU A 240 -3.45 9.17 -17.95
CA LEU A 240 -2.97 9.52 -19.29
C LEU A 240 -3.13 11.01 -19.60
N LYS A 241 -4.19 11.64 -19.09
CA LYS A 241 -4.48 13.04 -19.34
C LYS A 241 -3.48 13.97 -18.64
N ASN A 242 -3.18 13.67 -17.38
CA ASN A 242 -2.23 14.44 -16.58
C ASN A 242 -0.80 13.91 -16.66
N GLN A 243 -0.60 12.77 -17.30
CA GLN A 243 0.68 12.06 -17.39
C GLN A 243 1.34 11.84 -16.02
N GLN A 244 0.56 11.38 -15.04
CA GLN A 244 1.01 11.16 -13.68
C GLN A 244 0.76 9.71 -13.26
N ALA A 245 1.75 9.13 -12.59
CA ALA A 245 1.65 7.81 -12.00
C ALA A 245 1.64 7.89 -10.48
N GLU A 246 0.74 7.15 -9.85
CA GLU A 246 0.80 6.83 -8.43
C GLU A 246 0.74 5.32 -8.24
N PHE A 247 1.19 4.81 -7.10
CA PHE A 247 1.12 3.38 -6.84
C PHE A 247 0.60 3.08 -5.44
N LYS A 248 0.05 1.87 -5.29
CA LYS A 248 -0.33 1.26 -4.02
C LYS A 248 0.49 -0.01 -3.82
N PHE A 249 0.99 -0.27 -2.62
CA PHE A 249 1.56 -1.57 -2.30
C PHE A 249 0.45 -2.59 -2.13
N THR A 250 0.65 -3.77 -2.72
CA THR A 250 -0.27 -4.91 -2.58
C THR A 250 0.18 -5.88 -1.49
N GLY A 251 1.40 -5.72 -0.98
CA GLY A 251 2.04 -6.63 -0.03
C GLY A 251 2.59 -7.91 -0.68
N GLU A 252 2.10 -8.25 -1.87
CA GLU A 252 2.42 -9.46 -2.63
C GLU A 252 2.54 -9.12 -4.11
N SER A 253 3.41 -9.84 -4.82
CA SER A 253 3.53 -9.71 -6.28
C SER A 253 2.27 -10.20 -6.95
N ILE A 254 1.71 -9.39 -7.84
CA ILE A 254 0.52 -9.69 -8.65
C ILE A 254 0.93 -9.89 -10.10
N ALA A 255 0.39 -10.93 -10.74
CA ALA A 255 0.60 -11.21 -12.15
C ALA A 255 -0.28 -10.29 -13.01
N ASP A 256 -0.93 -10.79 -14.03
CA ASP A 256 -1.89 -10.01 -14.82
C ASP A 256 -3.08 -9.54 -13.94
N ILE A 257 -3.81 -8.54 -14.39
CA ILE A 257 -4.91 -7.90 -13.66
C ILE A 257 -6.15 -7.77 -14.53
N TYR A 258 -7.30 -7.84 -13.90
CA TYR A 258 -8.58 -7.60 -14.56
C TYR A 258 -9.44 -6.62 -13.76
N TYR A 259 -9.97 -5.61 -14.43
CA TYR A 259 -10.92 -4.66 -13.87
C TYR A 259 -12.34 -4.93 -14.35
N ASP A 260 -13.22 -5.34 -13.45
CA ASP A 260 -14.64 -5.47 -13.76
C ASP A 260 -15.38 -4.14 -13.56
N GLN A 261 -15.71 -3.46 -14.65
CA GLN A 261 -16.40 -2.17 -14.63
C GLN A 261 -17.77 -2.25 -13.93
N LYS A 262 -18.46 -3.40 -14.00
CA LYS A 262 -19.80 -3.56 -13.44
C LYS A 262 -19.78 -3.56 -11.91
N SER A 263 -18.87 -4.27 -11.30
CA SER A 263 -18.71 -4.33 -9.84
C SER A 263 -17.73 -3.30 -9.30
N SER A 264 -16.95 -2.64 -10.15
CA SER A 264 -15.80 -1.81 -9.80
C SER A 264 -14.75 -2.60 -9.00
N SER A 265 -14.60 -3.89 -9.29
CA SER A 265 -13.65 -4.78 -8.60
C SER A 265 -12.41 -5.01 -9.45
N ILE A 266 -11.25 -5.04 -8.79
CA ILE A 266 -9.97 -5.43 -9.37
C ILE A 266 -9.65 -6.83 -8.90
N TYR A 267 -9.37 -7.71 -9.85
CA TYR A 267 -8.95 -9.09 -9.62
C TYR A 267 -7.46 -9.19 -9.89
N MET A 268 -6.71 -9.69 -8.93
CA MET A 268 -5.25 -9.71 -8.91
C MET A 268 -4.75 -11.12 -8.61
N PRO A 269 -4.41 -11.93 -9.61
CA PRO A 269 -3.77 -13.22 -9.40
C PRO A 269 -2.42 -13.04 -8.71
N GLN A 270 -2.18 -13.83 -7.66
CA GLN A 270 -0.92 -13.91 -6.94
C GLN A 270 -0.31 -15.28 -7.19
N MET A 271 0.44 -15.36 -8.28
CA MET A 271 0.90 -16.60 -8.91
C MET A 271 1.60 -17.54 -7.92
N PHE A 272 2.61 -17.09 -7.22
CA PHE A 272 3.39 -17.91 -6.28
C PHE A 272 2.68 -18.23 -4.96
N HIS A 273 1.51 -17.64 -4.73
CA HIS A 273 0.67 -17.92 -3.56
C HIS A 273 -0.56 -18.76 -3.89
N ASN A 274 -0.70 -19.19 -5.16
CA ASN A 274 -1.83 -20.01 -5.62
C ASN A 274 -3.21 -19.44 -5.27
N ARG A 275 -3.36 -18.11 -5.37
CA ARG A 275 -4.57 -17.39 -4.96
C ARG A 275 -4.89 -16.20 -5.86
N VAL A 276 -6.13 -15.74 -5.79
CA VAL A 276 -6.59 -14.47 -6.39
C VAL A 276 -7.03 -13.53 -5.29
N LEU A 277 -6.52 -12.31 -5.32
CA LEU A 277 -6.94 -11.20 -4.47
C LEU A 277 -7.99 -10.37 -5.23
N ILE A 278 -9.12 -10.08 -4.58
CA ILE A 278 -10.19 -9.23 -5.13
C ILE A 278 -10.31 -8.00 -4.26
N SER A 279 -10.30 -6.82 -4.87
CA SER A 279 -10.36 -5.55 -4.15
C SER A 279 -11.31 -4.58 -4.84
N ASP A 280 -12.05 -3.79 -4.06
CA ASP A 280 -12.90 -2.72 -4.60
C ASP A 280 -12.00 -1.56 -5.08
N TRP A 281 -12.16 -1.16 -6.35
CA TRP A 281 -11.45 -0.03 -6.95
C TRP A 281 -11.64 1.27 -6.16
N LYS A 282 -12.85 1.55 -5.68
CA LYS A 282 -13.14 2.77 -4.92
C LYS A 282 -12.40 2.80 -3.59
N GLN A 283 -12.16 1.63 -2.99
CA GLN A 283 -11.35 1.53 -1.77
C GLN A 283 -9.85 1.68 -2.07
N LEU A 284 -9.36 1.06 -3.15
CA LEU A 284 -7.96 1.22 -3.58
C LEU A 284 -7.66 2.64 -4.06
N ASN A 285 -8.60 3.24 -4.80
CA ASN A 285 -8.47 4.61 -5.32
C ASN A 285 -8.89 5.69 -4.31
N LYS A 286 -9.48 5.34 -3.18
CA LYS A 286 -9.53 6.31 -2.09
C LYS A 286 -8.08 6.74 -1.87
N LYS A 287 -7.77 8.01 -2.20
CA LYS A 287 -6.56 8.64 -1.63
C LYS A 287 -6.58 8.23 -0.18
N GLN A 288 -5.60 7.48 0.28
CA GLN A 288 -5.45 7.25 1.71
C GLN A 288 -5.34 8.66 2.29
N GLN A 289 -6.49 9.19 2.74
CA GLN A 289 -6.52 10.48 3.39
C GLN A 289 -5.54 10.35 4.54
N GLY A 290 -4.47 11.13 4.48
CA GLY A 290 -3.52 11.17 5.56
C GLY A 290 -2.19 10.41 5.35
N VAL A 291 -1.95 9.66 4.26
CA VAL A 291 -0.60 9.05 4.04
C VAL A 291 0.45 10.13 3.93
N ASN A 292 1.42 10.08 4.84
CA ASN A 292 2.48 11.07 4.98
C ASN A 292 1.93 12.51 5.11
N ASN A 293 0.75 12.66 5.73
CA ASN A 293 0.21 13.92 6.19
C ASN A 293 0.38 13.99 7.70
N LEU A 294 0.94 15.07 8.22
CA LEU A 294 1.06 15.26 9.65
C LEU A 294 -0.27 15.76 10.20
N TYR A 295 -0.91 14.95 11.03
CA TYR A 295 -2.00 15.39 11.87
C TYR A 295 -1.48 15.71 13.28
N ASN A 296 -1.79 16.89 13.76
CA ASN A 296 -1.44 17.38 15.08
C ASN A 296 -2.70 17.68 15.91
N TYR A 297 -2.78 17.14 17.09
CA TYR A 297 -3.82 17.44 18.06
C TYR A 297 -3.24 18.22 19.22
N GLY A 298 -3.83 19.38 19.51
CA GLY A 298 -3.34 20.30 20.53
C GLY A 298 -2.23 21.24 20.02
N ILE A 299 -1.77 22.10 20.88
CA ILE A 299 -0.71 23.10 20.65
C ILE A 299 0.36 22.92 21.71
N ILE A 300 1.64 22.79 21.33
CA ILE A 300 2.73 22.49 22.27
C ILE A 300 2.92 23.59 23.33
N ASP A 301 2.77 24.87 22.98
CA ASP A 301 2.84 25.98 23.95
C ASP A 301 1.72 25.88 25.00
N GLY A 302 0.53 25.45 24.59
CA GLY A 302 -0.57 25.18 25.51
C GLY A 302 -0.30 23.98 26.42
N PHE A 303 0.20 22.88 25.81
CA PHE A 303 0.56 21.67 26.56
C PHE A 303 1.65 21.96 27.62
N VAL A 304 2.75 22.62 27.20
CA VAL A 304 3.81 23.03 28.13
C VAL A 304 3.30 23.99 29.19
N GLY A 305 2.31 24.82 28.85
CA GLY A 305 1.67 25.79 29.74
C GLY A 305 0.66 25.21 30.72
N GLY A 306 0.28 23.91 30.62
CA GLY A 306 -0.62 23.26 31.57
C GLY A 306 -1.91 22.66 30.98
N LEU A 307 -2.10 22.67 29.64
CA LEU A 307 -3.25 22.03 28.98
C LEU A 307 -3.07 20.50 28.90
N TYR A 308 -3.16 19.83 30.05
CA TYR A 308 -2.92 18.37 30.13
C TYR A 308 -4.18 17.51 30.03
N ARG A 309 -5.37 18.11 30.14
CA ARG A 309 -6.63 17.37 30.07
C ARG A 309 -6.86 16.84 28.66
N GLY A 310 -6.89 15.52 28.52
CA GLY A 310 -7.17 14.82 27.26
C GLY A 310 -8.63 14.99 26.85
N THR A 311 -8.87 15.21 25.58
CA THR A 311 -10.22 15.32 25.01
C THR A 311 -10.40 14.53 23.72
N LEU A 312 -9.31 14.07 23.09
CA LEU A 312 -9.38 13.24 21.90
C LEU A 312 -9.24 11.74 22.25
N PRO A 313 -10.28 10.92 21.99
CA PRO A 313 -10.18 9.47 22.18
C PRO A 313 -9.16 8.83 21.24
N ILE A 314 -8.43 7.82 21.72
CA ILE A 314 -7.44 7.07 20.93
C ILE A 314 -8.06 6.46 19.67
N LYS A 315 -9.33 6.00 19.72
CA LYS A 315 -10.03 5.53 18.51
C LYS A 315 -10.10 6.58 17.40
N ASN A 316 -10.28 7.86 17.75
CA ASN A 316 -10.38 8.96 16.81
C ASN A 316 -8.99 9.36 16.29
N LEU A 317 -7.97 9.34 17.18
CA LEU A 317 -6.57 9.56 16.79
C LEU A 317 -6.10 8.53 15.76
N LYS A 318 -6.45 7.25 15.93
CA LYS A 318 -6.13 6.16 15.00
C LYS A 318 -6.76 6.34 13.60
N LEU A 319 -7.82 7.14 13.47
CA LEU A 319 -8.39 7.51 12.16
C LEU A 319 -7.53 8.53 11.40
N LYS A 320 -6.56 9.17 12.08
CA LYS A 320 -5.66 10.17 11.52
C LYS A 320 -4.24 9.66 11.29
N GLY A 321 -3.87 8.49 11.83
CA GLY A 321 -2.56 7.89 11.64
C GLY A 321 -2.41 6.53 12.31
N ASP A 322 -1.39 5.80 11.86
CA ASP A 322 -0.97 4.49 12.40
C ASP A 322 0.42 4.54 13.04
N PHE A 323 1.07 5.73 12.99
CA PHE A 323 2.42 6.00 13.46
C PHE A 323 2.49 7.40 14.06
N GLY A 324 3.07 7.53 15.26
CA GLY A 324 3.23 8.83 15.90
C GLY A 324 3.57 8.77 17.37
N ILE A 325 3.55 9.96 17.98
CA ILE A 325 3.89 10.19 19.39
C ILE A 325 2.89 11.14 20.03
N GLY A 326 2.84 11.18 21.36
CA GLY A 326 1.97 12.10 22.08
C GLY A 326 2.02 11.91 23.60
N ALA A 327 1.11 12.60 24.28
CA ALA A 327 0.93 12.53 25.71
C ALA A 327 -0.48 12.03 26.05
N PRO A 328 -0.62 11.01 26.90
CA PRO A 328 -1.92 10.61 27.44
C PRO A 328 -2.57 11.72 28.28
N ASP A 329 -3.86 11.55 28.58
CA ASP A 329 -4.63 12.40 29.48
C ASP A 329 -3.89 12.66 30.79
N MET A 330 -3.97 13.90 31.31
CA MET A 330 -3.39 14.35 32.56
C MET A 330 -1.88 14.15 32.66
N LEU A 331 -1.14 14.21 31.53
CA LEU A 331 0.33 14.00 31.48
C LEU A 331 0.75 12.62 32.04
N ASN A 332 -0.12 11.62 31.99
CA ASN A 332 0.15 10.30 32.57
C ASN A 332 1.13 9.48 31.68
N GLY A 333 2.38 9.88 31.67
CA GLY A 333 3.44 9.22 30.91
C GLY A 333 3.54 9.67 29.46
N GLU A 334 4.09 8.80 28.63
CA GLU A 334 4.40 9.05 27.22
C GLU A 334 3.63 8.08 26.32
N MET A 335 3.16 8.54 25.17
CA MET A 335 2.42 7.70 24.21
C MET A 335 3.23 7.49 22.93
N THR A 336 3.28 6.23 22.47
CA THR A 336 3.84 5.83 21.18
C THR A 336 2.78 5.11 20.37
N LEU A 337 2.49 5.58 19.15
CA LEU A 337 1.60 4.93 18.19
C LEU A 337 2.42 4.27 17.08
N ILE A 338 2.28 2.97 16.92
CA ILE A 338 2.96 2.21 15.87
C ILE A 338 2.06 1.08 15.36
N ASN A 339 2.01 0.91 14.02
CA ASN A 339 1.17 -0.10 13.36
C ASN A 339 -0.31 -0.04 13.82
N GLY A 340 -0.85 1.17 14.05
CA GLY A 340 -2.22 1.40 14.49
C GLY A 340 -2.53 1.05 15.94
N LYS A 341 -1.51 0.74 16.75
CA LYS A 341 -1.63 0.46 18.19
C LYS A 341 -0.96 1.55 19.01
N ALA A 342 -1.66 2.08 20.00
CA ALA A 342 -1.14 3.08 20.92
C ALA A 342 -0.64 2.42 22.20
N TYR A 343 0.55 2.79 22.64
CA TYR A 343 1.18 2.30 23.87
C TYR A 343 1.49 3.46 24.79
N GLN A 344 1.22 3.29 26.08
CA GLN A 344 1.57 4.24 27.14
C GLN A 344 2.72 3.71 27.97
N THR A 345 3.76 4.53 28.17
CA THR A 345 4.80 4.29 29.17
C THR A 345 4.58 5.22 30.34
N LYS A 346 4.21 4.68 31.50
CA LYS A 346 3.96 5.42 32.73
C LYS A 346 5.26 5.81 33.45
N SER A 347 5.15 6.69 34.43
CA SER A 347 6.26 7.08 35.33
C SER A 347 6.87 5.91 36.13
N THR A 348 6.17 4.78 36.23
CA THR A 348 6.67 3.54 36.82
C THR A 348 7.58 2.74 35.89
N GLY A 349 7.68 3.13 34.61
CA GLY A 349 8.34 2.36 33.54
C GLY A 349 7.45 1.28 32.91
N GLU A 350 6.26 1.01 33.45
CA GLU A 350 5.31 0.09 32.88
C GLU A 350 4.84 0.60 31.51
N THR A 351 4.91 -0.27 30.49
CA THR A 351 4.41 0.02 29.15
C THR A 351 3.29 -0.94 28.79
N THR A 352 2.12 -0.38 28.44
CA THR A 352 0.90 -1.13 28.12
C THR A 352 0.20 -0.57 26.89
N GLU A 353 -0.53 -1.41 26.17
CA GLU A 353 -1.39 -0.95 25.06
C GLU A 353 -2.60 -0.21 25.63
N LEU A 354 -2.90 0.96 25.06
CA LEU A 354 -4.07 1.77 25.37
C LEU A 354 -5.29 1.25 24.60
N ASP A 355 -6.41 1.12 25.30
CA ASP A 355 -7.68 0.87 24.61
C ASP A 355 -8.20 2.13 23.89
N ASN A 356 -9.24 1.93 23.08
CA ASN A 356 -9.78 2.95 22.20
C ASN A 356 -10.51 4.11 22.93
N SER A 357 -10.88 3.94 24.20
CA SER A 357 -11.58 4.95 25.02
C SER A 357 -10.65 5.91 25.73
N HIS A 358 -9.36 5.55 25.91
CA HIS A 358 -8.37 6.44 26.50
C HIS A 358 -8.28 7.75 25.75
N LEU A 359 -7.95 8.82 26.46
CA LEU A 359 -7.85 10.18 25.93
C LEU A 359 -6.40 10.61 25.78
N THR A 360 -6.14 11.50 24.81
CA THR A 360 -4.86 12.19 24.66
C THR A 360 -5.06 13.70 24.72
N SER A 361 -4.07 14.39 25.28
CA SER A 361 -4.04 15.86 25.39
C SER A 361 -3.20 16.51 24.30
N PHE A 362 -2.18 15.80 23.78
CA PHE A 362 -1.33 16.23 22.68
C PHE A 362 -0.88 15.01 21.88
N ALA A 363 -0.93 15.09 20.56
CA ALA A 363 -0.42 14.02 19.70
C ALA A 363 -0.03 14.53 18.30
N SER A 364 1.00 13.91 17.73
CA SER A 364 1.39 14.04 16.34
C SER A 364 1.39 12.66 15.70
N VAL A 365 0.59 12.46 14.64
CA VAL A 365 0.44 11.18 13.99
C VAL A 365 0.39 11.32 12.46
N THR A 366 0.72 10.24 11.76
CA THR A 366 0.58 10.11 10.31
C THR A 366 0.30 8.66 9.95
N PHE A 367 -0.29 8.40 8.79
CA PHE A 367 -0.19 7.08 8.16
C PHE A 367 1.17 6.97 7.50
N PHE A 368 2.07 6.19 8.12
CA PHE A 368 3.48 6.17 7.76
C PHE A 368 3.74 5.28 6.56
N LYS A 369 4.28 5.87 5.51
CA LYS A 369 4.80 5.15 4.36
C LYS A 369 6.17 5.69 4.01
N SER A 370 7.21 4.86 4.15
CA SER A 370 8.57 5.26 3.87
C SER A 370 8.77 5.64 2.40
N ASP A 371 9.34 6.81 2.14
CA ASP A 371 9.77 7.25 0.81
C ASP A 371 11.22 6.82 0.53
N THR A 372 12.04 6.68 1.59
CA THR A 372 13.42 6.21 1.50
C THR A 372 13.83 5.45 2.76
N SER A 373 14.81 4.56 2.62
CA SER A 373 15.36 3.84 3.77
C SER A 373 16.83 3.48 3.54
N PHE A 374 17.58 3.33 4.65
CA PHE A 374 18.94 2.83 4.66
C PHE A 374 19.24 2.08 5.96
N ILE A 375 20.36 1.37 6.00
CA ILE A 375 20.81 0.62 7.18
C ILE A 375 22.12 1.20 7.67
N GLN A 376 22.18 1.56 8.94
CA GLN A 376 23.40 1.89 9.68
C GLN A 376 23.94 0.62 10.34
N THR A 377 24.93 -0.01 9.72
CA THR A 377 25.45 -1.31 10.15
C THR A 377 26.41 -1.21 11.34
N SER A 378 27.21 -0.15 11.39
CA SER A 378 28.18 0.07 12.47
C SER A 378 27.52 0.70 13.70
N LEU A 379 28.14 0.47 14.87
CA LEU A 379 27.73 1.12 16.12
C LEU A 379 27.74 2.64 15.95
N THR A 380 26.65 3.27 16.35
CA THR A 380 26.47 4.72 16.29
C THR A 380 25.76 5.22 17.54
N ASP A 381 26.05 6.44 17.95
CA ASP A 381 25.29 7.17 18.97
C ASP A 381 24.21 8.06 18.34
N LYS A 382 23.36 8.62 19.19
CA LYS A 382 22.26 9.52 18.81
C LYS A 382 22.72 10.66 17.90
N ASN A 383 23.77 11.40 18.31
CA ASN A 383 24.19 12.60 17.58
C ASN A 383 24.74 12.29 16.18
N ASN A 384 25.55 11.24 16.09
CA ASN A 384 26.12 10.80 14.81
C ASN A 384 25.01 10.29 13.87
N LEU A 385 24.06 9.49 14.37
CA LEU A 385 22.95 9.00 13.55
C LEU A 385 22.04 10.14 13.07
N LEU A 386 21.68 11.08 13.96
CA LEU A 386 20.83 12.21 13.58
C LEU A 386 21.52 13.15 12.58
N SER A 387 22.85 13.30 12.68
CA SER A 387 23.66 14.01 11.68
C SER A 387 23.63 13.28 10.33
N THR A 388 23.83 11.96 10.33
CA THR A 388 23.73 11.13 9.11
C THR A 388 22.35 11.25 8.46
N ILE A 389 21.28 11.19 9.25
CA ILE A 389 19.91 11.38 8.73
C ILE A 389 19.78 12.76 8.09
N LYS A 390 20.21 13.84 8.75
CA LYS A 390 20.14 15.20 8.19
C LYS A 390 20.84 15.32 6.84
N ASN A 391 21.98 14.66 6.67
CA ASN A 391 22.78 14.74 5.44
C ASN A 391 22.10 14.07 4.23
N VAL A 392 21.21 13.11 4.44
CA VAL A 392 20.47 12.44 3.35
C VAL A 392 19.12 13.09 3.05
N LEU A 393 18.69 14.06 3.85
CA LEU A 393 17.42 14.74 3.66
C LEU A 393 17.51 15.83 2.58
N PRO A 394 16.52 15.94 1.68
CA PRO A 394 16.53 16.90 0.59
C PRO A 394 16.39 18.36 1.02
N SER A 395 15.88 18.64 2.22
CA SER A 395 15.64 20.01 2.72
C SER A 395 15.35 20.04 4.21
N SER A 396 15.94 20.97 4.94
CA SER A 396 15.62 21.26 6.35
C SER A 396 14.26 21.94 6.55
N ASN A 397 13.63 22.43 5.48
CA ASN A 397 12.34 23.10 5.52
C ASN A 397 11.15 22.16 5.29
N LYS A 398 11.40 20.88 5.06
CA LYS A 398 10.34 19.86 4.97
C LYS A 398 10.11 19.19 6.32
N MET A 399 8.91 18.68 6.52
CA MET A 399 8.55 17.85 7.66
C MET A 399 8.82 16.39 7.33
N TYR A 400 9.29 15.61 8.31
CA TYR A 400 9.59 14.18 8.13
C TYR A 400 9.04 13.36 9.29
N ALA A 401 8.47 12.19 8.97
CA ALA A 401 8.28 11.11 9.92
C ALA A 401 9.45 10.12 9.78
N ILE A 402 9.99 9.66 10.90
CA ILE A 402 11.21 8.85 10.92
C ILE A 402 11.00 7.67 11.86
N LYS A 403 11.26 6.47 11.32
CA LYS A 403 11.21 5.21 12.05
C LYS A 403 12.61 4.60 12.04
N ILE A 404 13.14 4.27 13.23
CA ILE A 404 14.45 3.64 13.37
C ILE A 404 14.26 2.34 14.15
N SER A 405 14.52 1.21 13.51
CA SER A 405 14.34 -0.12 14.11
C SER A 405 15.65 -0.89 14.15
N GLY A 406 15.88 -1.62 15.22
CA GLY A 406 17.07 -2.46 15.37
C GLY A 406 17.43 -2.78 16.81
N THR A 407 18.71 -3.06 17.07
CA THR A 407 19.22 -3.36 18.40
C THR A 407 19.91 -2.14 18.99
N PHE A 408 19.48 -1.76 20.18
CA PHE A 408 20.06 -0.66 20.93
C PHE A 408 20.90 -1.22 22.08
N ASP A 409 22.22 -1.01 22.01
CA ASP A 409 23.15 -1.38 23.09
C ASP A 409 22.86 -0.60 24.37
N TYR A 410 22.40 0.64 24.16
CA TYR A 410 21.95 1.55 25.21
C TYR A 410 20.75 2.37 24.73
N MET A 411 19.73 2.51 25.57
CA MET A 411 18.57 3.35 25.35
C MET A 411 18.19 4.06 26.66
N LYS A 412 18.09 5.39 26.62
CA LYS A 412 17.64 6.21 27.73
C LYS A 412 16.34 6.90 27.37
N THR A 413 15.31 6.68 28.20
CA THR A 413 14.00 7.30 28.03
C THR A 413 13.54 7.96 29.32
N ARG A 414 12.46 8.74 29.24
CA ARG A 414 11.74 9.29 30.38
C ARG A 414 10.24 9.18 30.24
N ALA A 415 9.53 9.33 31.36
CA ALA A 415 8.11 9.60 31.43
C ALA A 415 7.79 10.50 32.60
N PHE A 416 6.73 11.31 32.48
CA PHE A 416 6.24 12.15 33.60
C PHE A 416 5.24 11.40 34.47
N SER A 417 5.17 11.79 35.74
CA SER A 417 4.04 11.43 36.62
C SER A 417 2.78 12.20 36.20
N PRO A 418 1.59 11.62 36.39
CA PRO A 418 0.34 12.33 36.11
C PRO A 418 0.15 13.54 37.01
N VAL A 419 -0.51 14.58 36.48
CA VAL A 419 -0.97 15.71 37.26
C VAL A 419 -2.35 15.40 37.90
N GLU A 420 -2.53 15.78 39.18
CA GLU A 420 -3.74 15.40 39.90
C GLU A 420 -4.61 16.61 40.29
N LYS A 421 -4.01 17.79 40.43
CA LYS A 421 -4.70 18.97 41.00
C LYS A 421 -4.53 20.22 40.13
N GLU A 422 -5.64 20.95 40.01
CA GLU A 422 -5.67 22.29 39.41
C GLU A 422 -5.32 23.36 40.44
N PRO A 423 -4.75 24.51 40.01
CA PRO A 423 -4.34 24.80 38.63
C PRO A 423 -3.10 23.99 38.25
N PHE A 424 -3.11 23.47 37.00
CA PHE A 424 -2.00 22.68 36.51
C PHE A 424 -0.73 23.53 36.34
N PRO A 425 0.42 23.10 36.88
CA PRO A 425 1.66 23.85 36.74
C PRO A 425 2.20 23.75 35.29
N LYS A 426 3.01 24.75 34.89
CA LYS A 426 3.80 24.64 33.64
C LYS A 426 4.72 23.43 33.71
N LEU A 427 4.95 22.76 32.54
CA LEU A 427 5.77 21.56 32.45
C LEU A 427 7.22 21.81 32.94
N THR A 428 7.75 23.01 32.71
CA THR A 428 9.08 23.43 33.18
C THR A 428 9.19 23.45 34.73
N ASN A 429 8.10 23.62 35.42
CA ASN A 429 8.05 23.56 36.89
C ASN A 429 7.92 22.12 37.43
N MET A 430 7.79 21.13 36.54
CA MET A 430 7.59 19.71 36.88
C MET A 430 8.78 18.83 36.48
N LEU A 431 9.93 19.40 36.14
CA LEU A 431 11.10 18.64 35.69
C LEU A 431 11.58 17.60 36.72
N ASN A 432 11.35 17.86 38.03
CA ASN A 432 11.62 16.92 39.12
C ASN A 432 10.65 15.72 39.18
N GLN A 433 9.57 15.75 38.39
CA GLN A 433 8.60 14.65 38.28
C GLN A 433 8.89 13.77 37.07
N GLN A 434 10.00 13.96 36.39
CA GLN A 434 10.48 13.05 35.33
C GLN A 434 11.10 11.80 35.96
N HIS A 435 10.70 10.66 35.44
CA HIS A 435 11.28 9.36 35.77
C HIS A 435 12.08 8.85 34.58
N PHE A 436 13.36 8.51 34.83
CA PHE A 436 14.30 8.11 33.79
C PHE A 436 14.47 6.59 33.79
N PHE A 437 14.55 6.02 32.60
CA PHE A 437 14.73 4.58 32.40
C PHE A 437 15.92 4.35 31.48
N GLU A 438 16.74 3.34 31.81
CA GLU A 438 17.87 2.92 31.00
C GLU A 438 17.73 1.44 30.65
N TYR A 439 17.81 1.13 29.36
CA TYR A 439 17.71 -0.21 28.84
C TYR A 439 19.01 -0.56 28.13
N LYS A 440 19.47 -1.82 28.26
CA LYS A 440 20.69 -2.33 27.60
C LYS A 440 20.32 -3.50 26.72
N ASN A 441 21.01 -3.59 25.56
CA ASN A 441 20.85 -4.67 24.59
C ASN A 441 19.36 -4.95 24.26
N THR A 442 18.60 -3.91 23.98
CA THR A 442 17.17 -4.01 23.72
C THR A 442 16.86 -3.86 22.23
N GLU A 443 16.04 -4.76 21.69
CA GLU A 443 15.50 -4.63 20.35
C GLU A 443 14.21 -3.80 20.39
N GLY A 444 14.07 -2.84 19.46
CA GLY A 444 12.92 -1.96 19.46
C GLY A 444 12.87 -0.98 18.30
N THR A 445 11.98 -0.01 18.42
CA THR A 445 11.73 1.00 17.39
C THR A 445 11.61 2.40 18.02
N LEU A 446 12.32 3.35 17.44
CA LEU A 446 12.09 4.78 17.63
C LEU A 446 11.05 5.26 16.63
N VAL A 447 10.03 5.90 17.13
CA VAL A 447 8.94 6.54 16.41
C VAL A 447 9.06 8.03 16.60
N GLY A 448 9.11 8.83 15.54
CA GLY A 448 9.23 10.26 15.71
C GLY A 448 9.20 11.08 14.46
N PHE A 449 9.50 12.36 14.66
CA PHE A 449 9.42 13.37 13.61
C PHE A 449 10.67 14.25 13.62
N LEU A 450 10.99 14.83 12.46
CA LEU A 450 11.85 15.99 12.32
C LEU A 450 11.03 17.11 11.73
N LEU A 451 10.77 18.14 12.53
CA LEU A 451 9.95 19.27 12.13
C LEU A 451 10.76 20.55 12.01
N PRO A 452 10.45 21.42 11.04
CA PRO A 452 11.15 22.67 10.83
C PRO A 452 10.75 23.75 11.86
N ASN A 453 11.65 24.71 12.05
CA ASN A 453 11.48 25.77 13.05
C ASN A 453 10.25 26.68 12.87
N TYR A 454 9.64 26.70 11.69
CA TYR A 454 8.42 27.50 11.48
C TYR A 454 7.17 26.90 12.17
N LEU A 455 7.28 25.68 12.72
CA LEU A 455 6.25 25.06 13.54
C LEU A 455 6.48 25.26 15.06
N ASP A 456 7.49 26.03 15.45
CA ASP A 456 7.74 26.37 16.88
C ASP A 456 6.48 26.96 17.52
N GLY A 457 6.17 26.50 18.73
CA GLY A 457 4.97 26.88 19.49
C GLY A 457 3.72 26.07 19.15
N ILE A 458 3.63 25.51 17.94
CA ILE A 458 2.56 24.60 17.54
C ILE A 458 2.97 23.15 17.84
N ASN A 459 4.22 22.80 17.53
CA ASN A 459 4.81 21.49 17.76
C ASN A 459 6.29 21.62 18.15
N VAL A 460 6.92 20.51 18.53
CA VAL A 460 8.36 20.46 18.83
C VAL A 460 9.16 20.48 17.54
N SER A 461 9.94 21.54 17.30
CA SER A 461 10.86 21.61 16.17
C SER A 461 12.13 20.80 16.44
N GLY A 462 12.75 20.32 15.35
CA GLY A 462 13.90 19.41 15.43
C GLY A 462 13.46 17.95 15.53
N PHE A 463 14.38 17.09 15.97
CA PHE A 463 14.09 15.66 16.16
C PHE A 463 13.38 15.41 17.49
N HIS A 464 12.26 14.70 17.43
CA HIS A 464 11.50 14.28 18.59
C HIS A 464 11.11 12.80 18.43
N PHE A 465 11.55 11.93 19.36
CA PHE A 465 11.35 10.49 19.30
C PHE A 465 10.80 9.92 20.58
N HIS A 466 9.92 8.92 20.45
CA HIS A 466 9.58 7.98 21.51
C HIS A 466 10.10 6.58 21.14
N PHE A 467 10.48 5.82 22.13
CA PHE A 467 10.94 4.45 22.01
C PHE A 467 9.84 3.46 22.38
N LEU A 468 9.80 2.32 21.68
CA LEU A 468 9.04 1.15 22.08
C LEU A 468 9.88 -0.11 21.80
N SER A 469 10.09 -0.93 22.83
CA SER A 469 10.77 -2.22 22.68
C SER A 469 9.92 -3.20 21.88
N LYS A 470 10.57 -4.17 21.22
CA LYS A 470 9.90 -5.20 20.41
C LYS A 470 8.88 -6.01 21.19
N ASN A 471 9.14 -6.28 22.47
CA ASN A 471 8.21 -6.97 23.36
C ASN A 471 7.12 -6.06 23.94
N THR A 472 7.11 -4.77 23.59
CA THR A 472 6.15 -3.75 24.03
C THR A 472 6.08 -3.52 25.56
N LYS A 473 7.15 -3.87 26.28
CA LYS A 473 7.20 -3.74 27.76
C LYS A 473 8.05 -2.56 28.24
N GLN A 474 8.78 -1.92 27.34
CA GLN A 474 9.68 -0.80 27.62
C GLN A 474 9.41 0.30 26.60
N GLY A 475 9.45 1.56 27.02
CA GLY A 475 9.19 2.68 26.13
C GLY A 475 9.51 4.02 26.76
N GLY A 476 8.92 5.10 26.20
CA GLY A 476 8.99 6.46 26.72
C GLY A 476 9.63 7.45 25.75
N HIS A 477 9.68 8.72 26.15
CA HIS A 477 10.33 9.78 25.39
C HIS A 477 11.85 9.58 25.37
N THR A 478 12.45 9.61 24.20
CA THR A 478 13.85 9.23 23.98
C THR A 478 14.81 10.37 24.26
N LEU A 479 15.68 10.19 25.21
CA LEU A 479 16.72 11.15 25.56
C LEU A 479 18.05 10.86 24.87
N ASP A 480 18.50 9.59 24.92
CA ASP A 480 19.77 9.17 24.34
C ASP A 480 19.73 7.70 23.94
N PHE A 481 20.60 7.31 23.00
CA PHE A 481 20.76 5.93 22.58
C PHE A 481 22.11 5.67 21.90
N LYS A 482 22.51 4.39 21.93
CA LYS A 482 23.56 3.81 21.06
C LYS A 482 23.03 2.51 20.47
N GLY A 483 23.35 2.24 19.21
CA GLY A 483 22.88 1.03 18.58
C GLY A 483 23.64 0.70 17.31
N ASN A 484 23.40 -0.51 16.80
CA ASN A 484 23.99 -1.04 15.59
C ASN A 484 22.94 -1.76 14.75
N ASN A 485 23.25 -2.02 13.48
CA ASN A 485 22.30 -2.62 12.54
C ASN A 485 20.92 -1.95 12.58
N LEU A 486 20.91 -0.63 12.62
CA LEU A 486 19.70 0.17 12.67
C LEU A 486 19.16 0.38 11.26
N LYS A 487 17.90 -0.02 11.02
CA LYS A 487 17.16 0.33 9.81
C LYS A 487 16.47 1.66 10.01
N ILE A 488 16.80 2.63 9.17
CA ILE A 488 16.20 3.96 9.15
C ILE A 488 15.22 4.04 7.98
N GLU A 489 13.96 4.38 8.27
CA GLU A 489 12.88 4.56 7.29
C GLU A 489 12.36 6.00 7.43
N ILE A 490 12.32 6.75 6.32
CA ILE A 490 11.99 8.18 6.31
C ILE A 490 10.84 8.44 5.34
N ALA A 491 9.84 9.16 5.81
CA ALA A 491 8.71 9.64 5.03
C ALA A 491 8.71 11.18 4.99
N VAL A 492 8.56 11.75 3.80
CA VAL A 492 8.38 13.19 3.61
C VAL A 492 6.92 13.53 3.84
N LEU A 493 6.63 14.33 4.86
CA LEU A 493 5.27 14.75 5.17
C LEU A 493 4.85 15.89 4.23
N LYS A 494 3.66 15.77 3.63
CA LYS A 494 3.21 16.62 2.52
C LYS A 494 2.28 17.74 2.97
N THR A 495 1.52 17.51 4.04
CA THR A 495 0.54 18.45 4.58
C THR A 495 0.62 18.48 6.10
N PHE A 496 0.10 19.55 6.68
CA PHE A 496 -0.09 19.71 8.12
C PHE A 496 -1.57 19.98 8.37
N GLU A 497 -2.21 19.11 9.15
CA GLU A 497 -3.59 19.25 9.62
C GLU A 497 -3.55 19.38 11.15
N MET A 498 -4.31 20.30 11.71
CA MET A 498 -4.32 20.53 13.15
C MET A 498 -5.76 20.64 13.65
N ASP A 499 -6.06 19.91 14.73
CA ASP A 499 -7.25 20.09 15.53
C ASP A 499 -6.87 20.59 16.93
N THR A 500 -7.71 21.44 17.50
CA THR A 500 -7.53 21.97 18.86
C THR A 500 -8.57 21.37 19.81
N PRO A 501 -8.25 21.24 21.12
CA PRO A 501 -9.23 20.84 22.13
C PRO A 501 -10.45 21.74 22.12
N ASN A 502 -11.64 21.15 22.24
CA ASN A 502 -12.89 21.89 22.35
C ASN A 502 -13.44 21.76 23.76
N ASN A 503 -12.76 22.39 24.73
CA ASN A 503 -13.16 22.43 26.13
C ASN A 503 -12.91 23.83 26.76
N SER A 504 -13.44 24.06 27.95
CA SER A 504 -13.29 25.32 28.67
C SER A 504 -11.84 25.68 28.99
N ASP A 505 -11.01 24.67 29.27
CA ASP A 505 -9.60 24.88 29.63
C ASP A 505 -8.86 25.52 28.43
N PHE A 506 -9.06 24.98 27.23
CA PHE A 506 -8.46 25.54 26.03
C PHE A 506 -9.03 26.91 25.64
N GLN A 507 -10.36 27.11 25.79
CA GLN A 507 -11.03 28.35 25.42
C GLN A 507 -10.61 29.53 26.31
N ASN A 508 -10.30 29.27 27.59
CA ASN A 508 -9.92 30.27 28.56
C ASN A 508 -8.40 30.38 28.79
N PHE A 509 -7.61 29.60 28.05
CA PHE A 509 -6.16 29.58 28.19
C PHE A 509 -5.50 30.79 27.55
N GLU A 510 -4.69 31.50 28.31
CA GLU A 510 -3.88 32.61 27.77
C GLU A 510 -2.56 32.05 27.21
N PHE A 511 -2.48 31.94 25.87
CA PHE A 511 -1.28 31.51 25.20
C PHE A 511 -0.17 32.56 25.36
N GLN A 512 0.85 32.20 26.09
CA GLN A 512 2.11 32.94 26.12
C GLN A 512 3.12 32.19 25.26
N LYS A 513 3.86 32.91 24.43
CA LYS A 513 4.92 32.28 23.60
C LYS A 513 5.97 31.68 24.55
N SER A 514 6.11 30.36 24.53
CA SER A 514 7.15 29.69 25.31
C SER A 514 8.52 30.11 24.77
N GLU A 515 9.48 30.35 25.67
CA GLU A 515 10.86 30.59 25.24
C GLU A 515 11.42 29.28 24.66
N LYS A 516 12.14 29.36 23.53
CA LYS A 516 12.81 28.19 22.91
C LYS A 516 13.70 27.42 23.90
N ALA A 517 14.24 28.12 24.89
CA ALA A 517 15.05 27.53 25.97
C ALA A 517 14.21 26.61 26.87
N GLU A 518 12.97 26.95 27.19
CA GLU A 518 12.07 26.16 28.04
C GLU A 518 11.71 24.82 27.36
N LEU A 519 11.34 24.85 26.08
CA LEU A 519 11.06 23.62 25.32
C LEU A 519 12.30 22.72 25.22
N LYS A 520 13.48 23.27 24.99
CA LYS A 520 14.71 22.48 24.95
C LYS A 520 15.04 21.79 26.27
N ILE A 521 14.79 22.44 27.39
CA ILE A 521 15.01 21.85 28.72
C ILE A 521 14.05 20.67 28.94
N VAL A 522 12.79 20.80 28.54
CA VAL A 522 11.79 19.74 28.64
C VAL A 522 12.15 18.55 27.74
N GLU A 523 12.58 18.81 26.51
CA GLU A 523 12.84 17.79 25.51
C GLU A 523 14.20 17.06 25.71
N HIS A 524 15.19 17.71 26.27
CA HIS A 524 16.55 17.15 26.40
C HIS A 524 16.96 16.77 27.82
N GLY A 525 16.09 16.96 28.81
CA GLY A 525 16.27 16.41 30.16
C GLY A 525 17.49 16.96 30.92
N LYS A 526 17.71 18.27 30.89
CA LYS A 526 18.77 18.91 31.73
C LYS A 526 18.21 19.39 33.03
#